data_7360efe38208bf1cf403db2774b219f6
#
_entry.id   7360efe38208bf1cf403db2774b219f6
#
_cell.length_a   1.000
_cell.length_b   1.000
_cell.length_c   1.000
_cell.angle_alpha   90.00
_cell.angle_beta   90.00
_cell.angle_gamma   90.00
#
_symmetry.space_group_name_H-M   'P 1'
#
loop_
_entity.id
_entity.type
_entity.pdbx_description
1 polymer ?
#
loop_
_entity_poly.entity_id
_entity_poly.type
_entity_poly.pdbx_seq_one_letter_code
_entity_poly.pdbx_strand_id
1 'polypeptide(L)'
;MVGILWDLDGTLLDTLEDLKDGVNYALGQFGYPERTLAEVRRFVGNGAKRLIDQAVPEGADPNPVFETFRTYYAANCRIKTRPYTGIPEALAELGKKYPMAIVSNKPDVAVKPLCSVYFPGIYARGEREDCPRKPAPDMVWQTMAELGVDSCVYVGDSEVDVLTAKNAGVPCLSVLWGFRDREEIEGMGGTHFCVSTEELVNKLEEIIHGK
;
A
#
# COMPACT_ATOMS: atom_id res chain seq x y z
N MET A 1 -22.95 2.98 8.18
CA MET A 1 -22.58 2.07 7.04
C MET A 1 -21.11 1.73 7.18
N VAL A 2 -20.69 0.47 6.94
CA VAL A 2 -19.28 0.05 7.02
C VAL A 2 -18.65 0.07 5.63
N GLY A 3 -17.43 0.66 5.51
CA GLY A 3 -16.63 0.65 4.29
C GLY A 3 -15.44 -0.30 4.39
N ILE A 4 -14.73 -0.49 3.28
CA ILE A 4 -13.45 -1.22 3.26
C ILE A 4 -12.40 -0.31 2.65
N LEU A 5 -11.32 -0.05 3.40
CA LEU A 5 -10.18 0.73 2.93
C LEU A 5 -8.98 -0.17 2.71
N TRP A 6 -8.34 -0.01 1.55
CA TRP A 6 -7.27 -0.87 1.08
C TRP A 6 -5.96 -0.12 0.99
N ASP A 7 -4.87 -0.70 1.44
CA ASP A 7 -3.57 -0.31 0.92
C ASP A 7 -3.40 -0.78 -0.54
N LEU A 8 -2.37 -0.28 -1.21
CA LEU A 8 -2.13 -0.55 -2.63
C LEU A 8 -0.95 -1.51 -2.83
N ASP A 9 0.26 -1.04 -2.49
CA ASP A 9 1.51 -1.75 -2.77
C ASP A 9 1.69 -2.93 -1.79
N GLY A 10 1.73 -4.16 -2.29
CA GLY A 10 1.80 -5.37 -1.46
C GLY A 10 0.44 -5.92 -1.00
N THR A 11 -0.63 -5.14 -1.15
CA THR A 11 -1.99 -5.55 -0.77
C THR A 11 -2.85 -5.86 -1.99
N LEU A 12 -3.09 -4.90 -2.86
CA LEU A 12 -3.86 -5.06 -4.09
C LEU A 12 -2.97 -5.31 -5.31
N LEU A 13 -1.81 -4.66 -5.36
CA LEU A 13 -0.84 -4.75 -6.46
C LEU A 13 0.50 -5.33 -5.98
N ASP A 14 1.04 -6.28 -6.74
CA ASP A 14 2.45 -6.62 -6.69
C ASP A 14 3.23 -5.60 -7.51
N THR A 15 3.85 -4.66 -6.81
CA THR A 15 4.62 -3.55 -7.38
C THR A 15 6.13 -3.70 -7.18
N LEU A 16 6.57 -4.77 -6.52
CA LEU A 16 7.91 -4.87 -5.97
C LEU A 16 9.01 -4.84 -7.04
N GLU A 17 8.79 -5.52 -8.17
CA GLU A 17 9.79 -5.55 -9.23
C GLU A 17 9.96 -4.21 -9.94
N ASP A 18 8.87 -3.49 -10.23
CA ASP A 18 8.96 -2.15 -10.83
C ASP A 18 9.58 -1.15 -9.85
N LEU A 19 9.31 -1.27 -8.54
CA LEU A 19 9.97 -0.47 -7.50
C LEU A 19 11.47 -0.75 -7.47
N LYS A 20 11.90 -2.02 -7.48
CA LYS A 20 13.31 -2.40 -7.52
C LYS A 20 13.99 -1.86 -8.77
N ASP A 21 13.38 -2.01 -9.92
CA ASP A 21 13.95 -1.54 -11.18
C ASP A 21 14.09 0.00 -11.19
N GLY A 22 13.11 0.72 -10.63
CA GLY A 22 13.18 2.16 -10.46
C GLY A 22 14.28 2.60 -9.50
N VAL A 23 14.39 1.93 -8.35
CA VAL A 23 15.48 2.17 -7.37
C VAL A 23 16.84 1.96 -8.03
N ASN A 24 17.04 0.82 -8.69
CA ASN A 24 18.33 0.47 -9.28
C ASN A 24 18.68 1.35 -10.48
N TYR A 25 17.69 1.74 -11.29
CA TYR A 25 17.91 2.75 -12.32
C TYR A 25 18.44 4.06 -11.72
N ALA A 26 17.78 4.56 -10.66
CA ALA A 26 18.19 5.80 -10.02
C ALA A 26 19.58 5.69 -9.38
N LEU A 27 19.87 4.63 -8.65
CA LEU A 27 21.18 4.39 -8.04
C LEU A 27 22.29 4.32 -9.10
N GLY A 28 22.04 3.65 -10.22
CA GLY A 28 22.99 3.52 -11.33
C GLY A 28 23.39 4.85 -11.96
N GLN A 29 22.49 5.86 -12.01
CA GLN A 29 22.82 7.20 -12.52
C GLN A 29 23.88 7.94 -11.67
N PHE A 30 24.05 7.52 -10.41
CA PHE A 30 25.04 8.09 -9.48
C PHE A 30 26.22 7.15 -9.21
N GLY A 31 26.30 6.00 -9.92
CA GLY A 31 27.36 5.02 -9.73
C GLY A 31 27.25 4.26 -8.39
N TYR A 32 26.08 4.22 -7.78
CA TYR A 32 25.83 3.50 -6.53
C TYR A 32 25.50 2.02 -6.80
N PRO A 33 25.79 1.12 -5.86
CA PRO A 33 25.50 -0.30 -6.01
C PRO A 33 23.98 -0.57 -6.05
N GLU A 34 23.60 -1.55 -6.85
CA GLU A 34 22.22 -2.02 -6.92
C GLU A 34 21.74 -2.63 -5.61
N ARG A 35 20.42 -2.55 -5.38
CA ARG A 35 19.72 -3.23 -4.29
C ARG A 35 19.01 -4.48 -4.80
N THR A 36 19.06 -5.51 -3.98
CA THR A 36 18.35 -6.76 -4.24
C THR A 36 16.84 -6.58 -4.03
N LEU A 37 16.05 -7.50 -4.57
CA LEU A 37 14.59 -7.50 -4.36
C LEU A 37 14.22 -7.58 -2.86
N ALA A 38 14.97 -8.38 -2.09
CA ALA A 38 14.76 -8.54 -0.65
C ALA A 38 15.06 -7.26 0.15
N GLU A 39 16.07 -6.47 -0.25
CA GLU A 39 16.35 -5.17 0.36
C GLU A 39 15.23 -4.17 0.04
N VAL A 40 14.85 -4.06 -1.25
CA VAL A 40 13.78 -3.13 -1.65
C VAL A 40 12.46 -3.51 -0.96
N ARG A 41 12.11 -4.79 -0.85
CA ARG A 41 10.93 -5.26 -0.10
C ARG A 41 10.89 -4.70 1.32
N ARG A 42 12.04 -4.68 2.02
CA ARG A 42 12.14 -4.14 3.39
C ARG A 42 12.01 -2.62 3.46
N PHE A 43 12.41 -1.92 2.41
CA PHE A 43 12.38 -0.46 2.37
C PHE A 43 11.00 0.12 2.03
N VAL A 44 10.12 -0.67 1.39
CA VAL A 44 8.76 -0.25 1.01
C VAL A 44 7.85 -0.13 2.23
N GLY A 45 6.84 0.75 2.16
CA GLY A 45 5.78 0.94 3.16
C GLY A 45 5.70 2.37 3.71
N ASN A 46 6.84 3.04 3.86
CA ASN A 46 6.94 4.37 4.48
C ASN A 46 7.10 5.52 3.45
N GLY A 47 6.58 5.33 2.23
CA GLY A 47 6.62 6.33 1.15
C GLY A 47 7.93 6.32 0.34
N ALA A 48 7.86 6.90 -0.87
CA ALA A 48 8.93 6.84 -1.86
C ALA A 48 10.23 7.54 -1.41
N LYS A 49 10.12 8.64 -0.65
CA LYS A 49 11.30 9.34 -0.13
C LYS A 49 12.08 8.43 0.84
N ARG A 50 11.38 7.76 1.76
CA ARG A 50 11.99 6.86 2.74
C ARG A 50 12.61 5.62 2.08
N LEU A 51 11.97 5.10 1.03
CA LEU A 51 12.52 4.02 0.21
C LEU A 51 13.90 4.39 -0.33
N ILE A 52 14.06 5.59 -0.90
CA ILE A 52 15.34 6.06 -1.45
C ILE A 52 16.35 6.39 -0.35
N ASP A 53 15.91 7.00 0.77
CA ASP A 53 16.78 7.27 1.92
C ASP A 53 17.48 5.98 2.43
N GLN A 54 16.76 4.84 2.40
CA GLN A 54 17.31 3.55 2.80
C GLN A 54 18.11 2.85 1.68
N ALA A 55 17.85 3.19 0.43
CA ALA A 55 18.51 2.57 -0.72
C ALA A 55 19.90 3.16 -1.01
N VAL A 56 20.14 4.45 -0.75
CA VAL A 56 21.43 5.08 -1.02
C VAL A 56 22.51 4.58 -0.05
N PRO A 57 23.80 4.61 -0.45
CA PRO A 57 24.90 4.34 0.48
C PRO A 57 24.95 5.32 1.65
N GLU A 58 25.52 4.87 2.76
CA GLU A 58 25.74 5.74 3.93
C GLU A 58 26.57 6.98 3.56
N GLY A 59 26.11 8.15 4.00
CA GLY A 59 26.73 9.46 3.71
C GLY A 59 26.39 10.06 2.35
N ALA A 60 25.67 9.35 1.47
CA ALA A 60 25.20 9.91 0.20
C ALA A 60 23.96 10.80 0.39
N ASP A 61 23.87 11.88 -0.42
CA ASP A 61 22.65 12.69 -0.48
C ASP A 61 21.54 11.92 -1.25
N PRO A 62 20.40 11.58 -0.61
CA PRO A 62 19.34 10.87 -1.28
C PRO A 62 18.48 11.75 -2.21
N ASN A 63 18.54 13.08 -2.11
CA ASN A 63 17.63 13.97 -2.82
C ASN A 63 17.75 13.88 -4.35
N PRO A 64 18.94 13.96 -4.97
CA PRO A 64 19.04 13.82 -6.42
C PRO A 64 18.67 12.42 -6.90
N VAL A 65 18.92 11.36 -6.10
CA VAL A 65 18.52 9.98 -6.40
C VAL A 65 17.00 9.86 -6.37
N PHE A 66 16.35 10.49 -5.39
CA PHE A 66 14.88 10.51 -5.28
C PHE A 66 14.22 11.19 -6.48
N GLU A 67 14.73 12.32 -6.96
CA GLU A 67 14.17 12.99 -8.13
C GLU A 67 14.32 12.15 -9.41
N THR A 68 15.47 11.47 -9.54
CA THR A 68 15.71 10.53 -10.65
C THR A 68 14.77 9.33 -10.58
N PHE A 69 14.61 8.73 -9.39
CA PHE A 69 13.65 7.66 -9.14
C PHE A 69 12.22 8.09 -9.49
N ARG A 70 11.79 9.22 -8.98
CA ARG A 70 10.44 9.75 -9.19
C ARG A 70 10.10 9.89 -10.67
N THR A 71 11.04 10.47 -11.44
CA THR A 71 10.86 10.67 -12.88
C THR A 71 10.80 9.34 -13.64
N TYR A 72 11.72 8.43 -13.35
CA TYR A 72 11.76 7.12 -14.00
C TYR A 72 10.53 6.27 -13.64
N TYR A 73 10.23 6.19 -12.34
CA TYR A 73 9.14 5.34 -11.83
C TYR A 73 7.76 5.79 -12.35
N ALA A 74 7.53 7.10 -12.46
CA ALA A 74 6.28 7.63 -13.02
C ALA A 74 6.00 7.10 -14.45
N ALA A 75 7.03 6.91 -15.26
CA ALA A 75 6.91 6.40 -16.62
C ALA A 75 6.88 4.86 -16.71
N ASN A 76 7.46 4.15 -15.72
CA ASN A 76 7.75 2.72 -15.80
C ASN A 76 7.05 1.85 -14.74
N CYS A 77 6.21 2.41 -13.86
CA CYS A 77 5.59 1.72 -12.72
C CYS A 77 4.50 0.68 -13.09
N ARG A 78 4.34 0.34 -14.37
CA ARG A 78 3.33 -0.60 -14.88
C ARG A 78 3.90 -1.67 -15.81
N ILE A 79 5.21 -1.85 -15.83
CA ILE A 79 5.85 -2.83 -16.72
C ILE A 79 5.63 -4.24 -16.18
N LYS A 80 5.85 -4.44 -14.90
CA LYS A 80 5.73 -5.72 -14.19
C LYS A 80 4.62 -5.70 -13.13
N THR A 81 4.20 -4.53 -12.68
CA THR A 81 3.12 -4.35 -11.71
C THR A 81 1.81 -4.97 -12.21
N ARG A 82 1.16 -5.74 -11.37
CA ARG A 82 -0.13 -6.36 -11.64
C ARG A 82 -0.91 -6.62 -10.35
N PRO A 83 -2.25 -6.74 -10.39
CA PRO A 83 -3.03 -7.21 -9.25
C PRO A 83 -2.59 -8.61 -8.82
N TYR A 84 -2.60 -8.85 -7.51
CA TYR A 84 -2.49 -10.23 -7.02
C TYR A 84 -3.65 -11.08 -7.56
N THR A 85 -3.38 -12.35 -7.82
CA THR A 85 -4.40 -13.29 -8.33
C THR A 85 -5.60 -13.33 -7.37
N GLY A 86 -6.83 -13.23 -7.91
CA GLY A 86 -8.07 -13.24 -7.11
C GLY A 86 -8.50 -11.87 -6.57
N ILE A 87 -7.63 -10.85 -6.57
CA ILE A 87 -8.00 -9.50 -6.10
C ILE A 87 -9.10 -8.85 -6.94
N PRO A 88 -9.03 -8.84 -8.29
CA PRO A 88 -10.11 -8.25 -9.09
C PRO A 88 -11.48 -8.87 -8.80
N GLU A 89 -11.54 -10.19 -8.65
CA GLU A 89 -12.75 -10.94 -8.37
C GLU A 89 -13.30 -10.61 -6.96
N ALA A 90 -12.43 -10.59 -5.95
CA ALA A 90 -12.80 -10.24 -4.59
C ALA A 90 -13.33 -8.80 -4.49
N LEU A 91 -12.67 -7.84 -5.14
CA LEU A 91 -13.15 -6.45 -5.18
C LEU A 91 -14.49 -6.32 -5.91
N ALA A 92 -14.69 -7.07 -7.02
CA ALA A 92 -15.96 -7.07 -7.75
C ALA A 92 -17.11 -7.65 -6.91
N GLU A 93 -16.84 -8.63 -6.05
CA GLU A 93 -17.82 -9.19 -5.13
C GLU A 93 -18.14 -8.23 -3.97
N LEU A 94 -17.12 -7.75 -3.28
CA LEU A 94 -17.25 -6.85 -2.12
C LEU A 94 -17.87 -5.51 -2.51
N GLY A 95 -17.55 -4.97 -3.68
CA GLY A 95 -18.07 -3.70 -4.18
C GLY A 95 -19.58 -3.69 -4.44
N LYS A 96 -20.23 -4.86 -4.51
CA LYS A 96 -21.69 -4.97 -4.56
C LYS A 96 -22.35 -4.68 -3.20
N LYS A 97 -21.60 -4.78 -2.10
CA LYS A 97 -22.11 -4.73 -0.74
C LYS A 97 -21.55 -3.56 0.06
N TYR A 98 -20.30 -3.17 -0.20
CA TYR A 98 -19.54 -2.22 0.63
C TYR A 98 -18.95 -1.08 -0.20
N PRO A 99 -19.04 0.18 0.27
CA PRO A 99 -18.23 1.26 -0.25
C PRO A 99 -16.74 0.95 -0.03
N MET A 100 -15.93 1.20 -1.05
CA MET A 100 -14.49 0.88 -1.00
C MET A 100 -13.64 2.06 -1.46
N ALA A 101 -12.46 2.19 -0.88
CA ALA A 101 -11.44 3.12 -1.35
C ALA A 101 -10.03 2.57 -1.12
N ILE A 102 -9.07 3.13 -1.84
CA ILE A 102 -7.65 2.83 -1.71
C ILE A 102 -6.96 4.00 -1.00
N VAL A 103 -6.13 3.70 0.02
CA VAL A 103 -5.38 4.67 0.83
C VAL A 103 -3.92 4.21 0.93
N SER A 104 -3.00 4.93 0.29
CA SER A 104 -1.60 4.50 0.16
C SER A 104 -0.61 5.63 0.49
N ASN A 105 0.56 5.25 1.06
CA ASN A 105 1.72 6.13 1.21
C ASN A 105 2.49 6.37 -0.11
N LYS A 106 2.07 5.75 -1.20
CA LYS A 106 2.55 6.07 -2.53
C LYS A 106 2.08 7.48 -2.93
N PRO A 107 2.90 8.30 -3.60
CA PRO A 107 2.48 9.62 -4.06
C PRO A 107 1.17 9.59 -4.88
N ASP A 108 0.25 10.51 -4.61
CA ASP A 108 -1.08 10.56 -5.26
C ASP A 108 -1.00 10.58 -6.80
N VAL A 109 0.02 11.26 -7.33
CA VAL A 109 0.31 11.30 -8.78
C VAL A 109 0.67 9.94 -9.37
N ALA A 110 1.10 8.97 -8.57
CA ALA A 110 1.38 7.60 -9.00
C ALA A 110 0.21 6.66 -8.69
N VAL A 111 -0.51 6.88 -7.58
CA VAL A 111 -1.69 6.07 -7.18
C VAL A 111 -2.81 6.19 -8.21
N LYS A 112 -3.20 7.40 -8.58
CA LYS A 112 -4.34 7.64 -9.46
C LYS A 112 -4.23 6.97 -10.84
N PRO A 113 -3.11 7.10 -11.57
CA PRO A 113 -2.95 6.40 -12.85
C PRO A 113 -2.96 4.87 -12.71
N LEU A 114 -2.37 4.31 -11.63
CA LEU A 114 -2.40 2.87 -11.39
C LEU A 114 -3.82 2.39 -11.11
N CYS A 115 -4.53 3.06 -10.20
CA CYS A 115 -5.89 2.68 -9.82
C CYS A 115 -6.89 2.88 -10.96
N SER A 116 -6.72 3.89 -11.82
CA SER A 116 -7.58 4.07 -12.99
C SER A 116 -7.47 2.91 -13.99
N VAL A 117 -6.32 2.25 -14.06
CA VAL A 117 -6.08 1.10 -14.94
C VAL A 117 -6.54 -0.21 -14.31
N TYR A 118 -6.12 -0.46 -13.06
CA TYR A 118 -6.33 -1.77 -12.43
C TYR A 118 -7.64 -1.87 -11.64
N PHE A 119 -8.14 -0.76 -11.11
CA PHE A 119 -9.33 -0.70 -10.24
C PHE A 119 -10.26 0.45 -10.63
N PRO A 120 -10.75 0.50 -11.87
CA PRO A 120 -11.60 1.61 -12.34
C PRO A 120 -12.87 1.71 -11.50
N GLY A 121 -13.20 2.94 -11.08
CA GLY A 121 -14.38 3.22 -10.26
C GLY A 121 -14.17 3.13 -8.75
N ILE A 122 -13.03 2.62 -8.27
CA ILE A 122 -12.67 2.69 -6.85
C ILE A 122 -11.95 4.01 -6.57
N TYR A 123 -12.47 4.77 -5.58
CA TYR A 123 -11.80 5.99 -5.13
C TYR A 123 -10.40 5.66 -4.60
N ALA A 124 -9.40 6.46 -4.98
CA ALA A 124 -8.03 6.24 -4.56
C ALA A 124 -7.37 7.54 -4.09
N ARG A 125 -6.70 7.45 -2.94
CA ARG A 125 -5.95 8.53 -2.31
C ARG A 125 -4.52 8.06 -2.05
N GLY A 126 -3.55 8.82 -2.55
CA GLY A 126 -2.14 8.69 -2.25
C GLY A 126 -1.64 9.74 -1.27
N GLU A 127 -0.33 9.68 -0.95
CA GLU A 127 0.36 10.69 -0.15
C GLU A 127 0.32 12.07 -0.83
N ARG A 128 0.01 13.11 -0.03
CA ARG A 128 -0.05 14.50 -0.42
C ARG A 128 0.55 15.37 0.69
N GLU A 129 1.06 16.54 0.35
CA GLU A 129 1.67 17.46 1.31
C GLU A 129 0.68 18.05 2.32
N ASP A 130 -0.60 18.15 1.93
CA ASP A 130 -1.68 18.73 2.75
C ASP A 130 -2.30 17.73 3.75
N CYS A 131 -1.83 16.49 3.79
CA CYS A 131 -2.38 15.45 4.66
C CYS A 131 -1.25 14.55 5.21
N PRO A 132 -1.18 14.35 6.55
CA PRO A 132 -0.24 13.43 7.14
C PRO A 132 -0.40 12.01 6.55
N ARG A 133 0.75 11.40 6.19
CA ARG A 133 0.77 10.05 5.65
C ARG A 133 0.58 8.99 6.74
N LYS A 134 0.24 7.77 6.36
CA LYS A 134 0.23 6.61 7.25
C LYS A 134 1.58 6.46 7.97
N PRO A 135 1.62 6.17 9.28
CA PRO A 135 0.53 5.65 10.12
C PRO A 135 -0.37 6.71 10.78
N ALA A 136 -0.31 8.00 10.39
CA ALA A 136 -1.31 8.97 10.81
C ALA A 136 -2.70 8.55 10.28
N PRO A 137 -3.78 8.75 11.07
CA PRO A 137 -5.12 8.29 10.70
C PRO A 137 -5.84 9.21 9.73
N ASP A 138 -5.27 10.37 9.43
CA ASP A 138 -5.92 11.48 8.73
C ASP A 138 -6.47 11.05 7.36
N MET A 139 -5.68 10.33 6.56
CA MET A 139 -6.14 9.83 5.27
C MET A 139 -7.31 8.86 5.39
N VAL A 140 -7.34 8.04 6.45
CA VAL A 140 -8.45 7.11 6.72
C VAL A 140 -9.72 7.89 7.04
N TRP A 141 -9.65 8.82 8.00
CA TRP A 141 -10.82 9.62 8.40
C TRP A 141 -11.37 10.46 7.25
N GLN A 142 -10.50 11.11 6.47
CA GLN A 142 -10.94 11.89 5.31
C GLN A 142 -11.60 11.00 4.26
N THR A 143 -11.04 9.81 4.01
CA THR A 143 -11.61 8.87 3.04
C THR A 143 -12.93 8.29 3.51
N MET A 144 -13.07 7.99 4.80
CA MET A 144 -14.36 7.58 5.39
C MET A 144 -15.44 8.66 5.19
N ALA A 145 -15.10 9.93 5.43
CA ALA A 145 -16.01 11.06 5.24
C ALA A 145 -16.43 11.20 3.76
N GLU A 146 -15.50 11.04 2.81
CA GLU A 146 -15.78 11.10 1.37
C GLU A 146 -16.66 9.92 0.89
N LEU A 147 -16.47 8.73 1.48
CA LEU A 147 -17.32 7.57 1.21
C LEU A 147 -18.69 7.62 1.91
N GLY A 148 -18.87 8.52 2.88
CA GLY A 148 -20.09 8.60 3.70
C GLY A 148 -20.28 7.39 4.60
N VAL A 149 -19.19 6.82 5.14
CA VAL A 149 -19.22 5.65 6.02
C VAL A 149 -18.87 6.04 7.46
N ASP A 150 -19.50 5.36 8.43
CA ASP A 150 -19.32 5.61 9.86
C ASP A 150 -18.16 4.81 10.47
N SER A 151 -17.80 3.71 9.83
CA SER A 151 -16.70 2.83 10.20
C SER A 151 -16.13 2.15 8.95
N CYS A 152 -14.96 1.53 9.09
CA CYS A 152 -14.38 0.72 8.02
C CYS A 152 -13.56 -0.43 8.58
N VAL A 153 -13.25 -1.42 7.73
CA VAL A 153 -12.14 -2.35 7.93
C VAL A 153 -10.98 -1.86 7.05
N TYR A 154 -9.82 -1.71 7.65
CA TYR A 154 -8.60 -1.40 6.90
C TYR A 154 -7.89 -2.70 6.48
N VAL A 155 -7.46 -2.81 5.24
CA VAL A 155 -6.76 -3.98 4.71
C VAL A 155 -5.38 -3.56 4.23
N GLY A 156 -4.34 -4.24 4.72
CA GLY A 156 -2.97 -3.93 4.35
C GLY A 156 -2.02 -5.10 4.62
N ASP A 157 -0.77 -4.97 4.21
CA ASP A 157 0.23 -6.04 4.29
C ASP A 157 1.42 -5.72 5.20
N SER A 158 1.36 -4.59 5.93
CA SER A 158 2.52 -4.09 6.67
C SER A 158 2.19 -3.61 8.08
N GLU A 159 3.24 -3.43 8.88
CA GLU A 159 3.20 -2.79 10.19
C GLU A 159 2.59 -1.38 10.14
N VAL A 160 2.81 -0.67 9.03
CA VAL A 160 2.27 0.68 8.84
C VAL A 160 0.74 0.64 8.78
N ASP A 161 0.16 -0.37 8.15
CA ASP A 161 -1.29 -0.52 8.02
C ASP A 161 -1.95 -0.87 9.34
N VAL A 162 -1.34 -1.77 10.11
CA VAL A 162 -1.79 -2.10 11.48
C VAL A 162 -1.81 -0.86 12.35
N LEU A 163 -0.72 -0.08 12.34
CA LEU A 163 -0.65 1.16 13.11
C LEU A 163 -1.64 2.22 12.60
N THR A 164 -1.84 2.31 11.29
CA THR A 164 -2.83 3.23 10.70
C THR A 164 -4.24 2.90 11.18
N ALA A 165 -4.63 1.65 11.08
CA ALA A 165 -5.94 1.17 11.54
C ALA A 165 -6.13 1.41 13.06
N LYS A 166 -5.11 1.08 13.86
CA LYS A 166 -5.11 1.32 15.30
C LYS A 166 -5.26 2.81 15.64
N ASN A 167 -4.52 3.68 14.97
CA ASN A 167 -4.59 5.13 15.19
C ASN A 167 -5.94 5.71 14.71
N ALA A 168 -6.53 5.13 13.67
CA ALA A 168 -7.85 5.52 13.18
C ALA A 168 -9.01 4.96 14.03
N GLY A 169 -8.74 3.99 14.91
CA GLY A 169 -9.76 3.33 15.75
C GLY A 169 -10.62 2.32 14.97
N VAL A 170 -10.07 1.69 13.93
CA VAL A 170 -10.78 0.71 13.10
C VAL A 170 -10.05 -0.64 13.09
N PRO A 171 -10.74 -1.76 12.83
CA PRO A 171 -10.10 -3.07 12.69
C PRO A 171 -9.19 -3.11 11.46
N CYS A 172 -8.10 -3.91 11.55
CA CYS A 172 -7.19 -4.20 10.47
C CYS A 172 -7.23 -5.67 10.10
N LEU A 173 -7.39 -5.98 8.80
CA LEU A 173 -7.14 -7.30 8.24
C LEU A 173 -5.77 -7.26 7.55
N SER A 174 -4.81 -8.04 8.05
CA SER A 174 -3.47 -8.12 7.48
C SER A 174 -3.38 -9.27 6.48
N VAL A 175 -3.00 -8.95 5.25
CA VAL A 175 -2.78 -9.95 4.20
C VAL A 175 -1.33 -10.43 4.21
N LEU A 176 -1.09 -11.73 4.01
CA LEU A 176 0.22 -12.35 4.15
C LEU A 176 0.92 -12.68 2.81
N TRP A 177 0.35 -12.27 1.69
CA TRP A 177 1.01 -12.39 0.37
C TRP A 177 1.86 -11.16 0.01
N GLY A 178 1.86 -10.11 0.85
CA GLY A 178 2.54 -8.84 0.62
C GLY A 178 4.02 -8.81 1.04
N PHE A 179 4.46 -7.65 1.54
CA PHE A 179 5.87 -7.36 1.75
C PHE A 179 6.38 -7.68 3.16
N ARG A 180 5.49 -7.89 4.15
CA ARG A 180 5.89 -8.26 5.52
C ARG A 180 5.47 -9.66 5.87
N ASP A 181 6.22 -10.25 6.77
CA ASP A 181 5.93 -11.56 7.31
C ASP A 181 4.99 -11.44 8.53
N ARG A 182 4.30 -12.52 8.85
CA ARG A 182 3.32 -12.55 9.95
C ARG A 182 3.91 -12.05 11.27
N GLU A 183 5.12 -12.47 11.62
CA GLU A 183 5.79 -12.13 12.87
C GLU A 183 6.04 -10.62 13.01
N GLU A 184 6.41 -9.93 11.92
CA GLU A 184 6.58 -8.49 11.88
C GLU A 184 5.25 -7.77 12.15
N ILE A 185 4.17 -8.24 11.54
CA ILE A 185 2.82 -7.67 11.68
C ILE A 185 2.26 -7.93 13.09
N GLU A 186 2.41 -9.16 13.62
CA GLU A 186 2.00 -9.51 15.00
C GLU A 186 2.74 -8.68 16.04
N GLY A 187 4.02 -8.44 15.84
CA GLY A 187 4.85 -7.60 16.72
C GLY A 187 4.34 -6.16 16.85
N MET A 188 3.56 -5.67 15.89
CA MET A 188 2.94 -4.34 15.90
C MET A 188 1.46 -4.35 16.33
N GLY A 189 0.95 -5.53 16.71
CA GLY A 189 -0.41 -5.70 17.23
C GLY A 189 -1.43 -6.15 16.18
N GLY A 190 -1.00 -6.68 15.04
CA GLY A 190 -1.89 -7.33 14.07
C GLY A 190 -2.54 -8.57 14.67
N THR A 191 -3.85 -8.71 14.51
CA THR A 191 -4.65 -9.78 15.11
C THR A 191 -5.50 -10.56 14.13
N HIS A 192 -5.87 -9.96 13.00
CA HIS A 192 -6.64 -10.62 11.95
C HIS A 192 -5.76 -10.81 10.72
N PHE A 193 -5.69 -12.03 10.22
CA PHE A 193 -4.82 -12.42 9.12
C PHE A 193 -5.59 -13.11 8.01
N CYS A 194 -5.18 -12.82 6.78
CA CYS A 194 -5.66 -13.46 5.57
C CYS A 194 -4.46 -14.05 4.81
N VAL A 195 -4.44 -15.36 4.62
CA VAL A 195 -3.28 -16.05 4.03
C VAL A 195 -3.38 -16.11 2.51
N SER A 196 -4.60 -16.16 1.98
CA SER A 196 -4.84 -16.22 0.55
C SER A 196 -6.03 -15.36 0.11
N THR A 197 -6.07 -15.02 -1.17
CA THR A 197 -7.17 -14.21 -1.73
C THR A 197 -8.51 -14.96 -1.75
N GLU A 198 -8.49 -16.30 -1.73
CA GLU A 198 -9.70 -17.12 -1.71
C GLU A 198 -10.48 -16.97 -0.39
N GLU A 199 -9.79 -16.70 0.72
CA GLU A 199 -10.46 -16.50 2.02
C GLU A 199 -10.80 -15.04 2.32
N LEU A 200 -10.32 -14.09 1.49
CA LEU A 200 -10.37 -12.64 1.75
C LEU A 200 -11.79 -12.13 1.99
N VAL A 201 -12.75 -12.51 1.14
CA VAL A 201 -14.16 -12.10 1.26
C VAL A 201 -14.75 -12.58 2.58
N ASN A 202 -14.55 -13.86 2.91
CA ASN A 202 -15.08 -14.45 4.14
C ASN A 202 -14.46 -13.79 5.38
N LYS A 203 -13.14 -13.57 5.40
CA LYS A 203 -12.45 -12.91 6.51
C LYS A 203 -12.93 -11.49 6.74
N LEU A 204 -13.17 -10.74 5.68
CA LEU A 204 -13.74 -9.39 5.80
C LEU A 204 -15.18 -9.43 6.34
N GLU A 205 -16.01 -10.34 5.86
CA GLU A 205 -17.38 -10.47 6.36
C GLU A 205 -17.42 -10.92 7.83
N GLU A 206 -16.51 -11.81 8.27
CA GLU A 206 -16.34 -12.16 9.68
C GLU A 206 -16.07 -10.92 10.56
N ILE A 207 -15.13 -10.07 10.15
CA ILE A 207 -14.79 -8.84 10.89
C ILE A 207 -15.94 -7.84 10.87
N ILE A 208 -16.57 -7.60 9.71
CA ILE A 208 -17.64 -6.63 9.56
C ILE A 208 -18.88 -7.02 10.37
N HIS A 209 -19.19 -8.30 10.49
CA HIS A 209 -20.36 -8.80 11.19
C HIS A 209 -20.10 -9.30 12.62
N GLY A 210 -18.84 -9.23 13.09
CA GLY A 210 -18.46 -9.62 14.46
C GLY A 210 -18.65 -11.12 14.73
N LYS A 211 -18.32 -11.95 13.75
CA LYS A 211 -18.45 -13.41 13.84
C LYS A 211 -17.12 -14.09 14.09
#